data_53f6b22314ca3d8e81dceb292f0f27f4
#
_entry.id   53f6b22314ca3d8e81dceb292f0f27f4
#
_cell.length_a   1.000
_cell.length_b   1.000
_cell.length_c   1.000
_cell.angle_alpha   90.00
_cell.angle_beta   90.00
_cell.angle_gamma   90.00
#
_symmetry.space_group_name_H-M   'P 1'
#
loop_
_entity.id
_entity.type
_entity.pdbx_description
1 polymer ?
#
loop_
_entity_poly.entity_id
_entity_poly.type
_entity_poly.pdbx_seq_one_letter_code
_entity_poly.pdbx_strand_id
1 'polypeptide(L)'
;MADNETRLSLTRPTPLDIIAFIPYACYQMEAQFEVRVLTRIKKEYVSVSEKNKKTKRERSIMQYTSTARMSQEKEKTESQLAFGVTDQSQLVLITAICDSAGHLVELLFQRTSVPQLLLEVIGFCLPYQPYLNRITIRWGAIDGYSIYEITKHLRQSQITEICLDDSPVAHYNQYLLLEYQTNLKCLSLERCGLVDRDCIRIAAQLVYPQPASRTLRVLSLASNTITNDGAIALGSMLRSNRQLRFLNLSGNQISDSGAAAIFSSLMEFPMTYDEIVSKRARSIEYLNRQKEVYIKCYKELLNTPVAKSLDDRGSGKKRSVRPKRQSTTALTTNSEPLAPSDNIAAKAKKMTFDLIGPNNETFCARDTIRKDSYLYSIGNLSLSYLNMSYNNLGHESLVKLLKVIRYQESLKCKTDEVGLVRVMVEGNPMPSRSCELEAIQDFTYCIGMSGTQVKCEKLKPMKLGRR
;
A
#
# COMPACT_ATOMS: atom_id res chain seq x y z
N MET A 1 31.82 58.90 -12.87
CA MET A 1 32.04 57.64 -12.21
C MET A 1 30.69 57.26 -11.63
N ALA A 2 30.01 56.36 -12.24
CA ALA A 2 28.68 55.96 -11.86
C ALA A 2 28.81 54.55 -11.22
N ASP A 3 28.50 54.50 -9.95
CA ASP A 3 28.49 53.26 -9.16
C ASP A 3 27.26 52.43 -9.63
N ASN A 4 27.54 51.39 -10.37
CA ASN A 4 26.56 50.32 -10.68
C ASN A 4 26.42 49.42 -9.42
N GLU A 5 25.66 49.89 -8.46
CA GLU A 5 25.06 48.98 -7.48
C GLU A 5 24.02 48.08 -8.16
N THR A 6 24.46 46.90 -8.53
CA THR A 6 23.56 45.78 -8.85
C THR A 6 22.71 45.47 -7.62
N ARG A 7 21.53 46.07 -7.53
CA ARG A 7 20.44 45.65 -6.64
C ARG A 7 20.03 44.26 -7.07
N LEU A 8 20.67 43.24 -6.49
CA LEU A 8 20.08 41.92 -6.39
C LEU A 8 18.74 42.08 -5.66
N SER A 9 17.64 42.05 -6.40
CA SER A 9 16.31 41.97 -5.81
C SER A 9 16.24 40.64 -5.04
N LEU A 10 16.44 40.72 -3.75
CA LEU A 10 16.22 39.60 -2.81
C LEU A 10 14.71 39.31 -2.83
N THR A 11 14.28 38.57 -3.83
CA THR A 11 12.93 38.01 -3.85
C THR A 11 12.84 37.04 -2.69
N ARG A 12 11.87 37.27 -1.79
CA ARG A 12 11.63 36.39 -0.64
C ARG A 12 11.37 34.97 -1.14
N PRO A 13 12.02 33.93 -0.57
CA PRO A 13 11.75 32.55 -0.96
C PRO A 13 10.27 32.23 -0.79
N THR A 14 9.72 31.44 -1.72
CA THR A 14 8.33 31.00 -1.70
C THR A 14 8.24 29.51 -1.39
N PRO A 15 7.12 28.97 -0.90
CA PRO A 15 6.93 27.53 -0.67
C PRO A 15 7.11 26.65 -1.93
N LEU A 16 7.15 27.25 -3.13
CA LEU A 16 7.47 26.55 -4.38
C LEU A 16 8.94 26.11 -4.40
N ASP A 17 9.83 26.95 -3.91
CA ASP A 17 11.25 26.61 -3.71
C ASP A 17 11.48 26.18 -2.25
N ILE A 18 11.13 24.95 -1.96
CA ILE A 18 11.24 24.37 -0.63
C ILE A 18 12.67 24.40 -0.07
N ILE A 19 13.69 24.36 -0.94
CA ILE A 19 15.11 24.32 -0.57
C ILE A 19 15.54 25.64 0.05
N ALA A 20 15.17 26.76 -0.56
CA ALA A 20 15.44 28.08 -0.04
C ALA A 20 14.44 28.50 1.05
N PHE A 21 13.18 28.05 0.93
CA PHE A 21 12.10 28.45 1.82
C PHE A 21 12.24 27.90 3.24
N ILE A 22 12.60 26.61 3.42
CA ILE A 22 12.68 25.97 4.74
C ILE A 22 13.68 26.73 5.66
N PRO A 23 14.94 26.97 5.28
CA PRO A 23 15.87 27.73 6.13
C PRO A 23 15.37 29.14 6.40
N TYR A 24 14.82 29.83 5.42
CA TYR A 24 14.27 31.17 5.56
C TYR A 24 13.09 31.21 6.54
N ALA A 25 12.12 30.29 6.40
CA ALA A 25 10.95 30.25 7.26
C ALA A 25 11.30 29.88 8.70
N CYS A 26 12.21 28.92 8.92
CA CYS A 26 12.71 28.59 10.25
C CYS A 26 13.41 29.79 10.92
N TYR A 27 14.20 30.55 10.16
CA TYR A 27 14.81 31.77 10.65
C TYR A 27 13.78 32.85 11.04
N GLN A 28 12.75 33.06 10.20
CA GLN A 28 11.67 34.01 10.48
C GLN A 28 10.81 33.62 11.69
N MET A 29 10.71 32.33 11.97
CA MET A 29 9.96 31.78 13.13
C MET A 29 10.86 31.67 14.39
N GLU A 30 12.04 32.28 14.39
CA GLU A 30 12.96 32.30 15.49
C GLU A 30 13.32 30.89 16.01
N ALA A 31 13.48 29.93 15.07
CA ALA A 31 13.86 28.57 15.42
C ALA A 31 15.20 28.52 16.16
N GLN A 32 15.26 27.74 17.24
CA GLN A 32 16.49 27.58 18.04
C GLN A 32 17.44 26.56 17.42
N PHE A 33 17.35 26.33 16.14
CA PHE A 33 18.21 25.42 15.36
C PHE A 33 18.45 26.00 13.97
N GLU A 34 19.62 25.69 13.42
CA GLU A 34 19.95 26.06 12.03
C GLU A 34 19.55 24.92 11.09
N VAL A 35 18.97 25.24 9.93
CA VAL A 35 18.62 24.26 8.90
C VAL A 35 19.49 24.45 7.67
N ARG A 36 20.09 23.35 7.21
CA ARG A 36 20.77 23.30 5.90
C ARG A 36 20.15 22.25 5.00
N VAL A 37 19.85 22.65 3.78
CA VAL A 37 19.27 21.75 2.78
C VAL A 37 20.34 21.46 1.71
N LEU A 38 20.69 20.18 1.57
CA LEU A 38 21.56 19.68 0.51
C LEU A 38 20.72 19.07 -0.60
N THR A 39 21.09 19.34 -1.85
CA THR A 39 20.38 18.77 -3.01
C THR A 39 21.17 17.61 -3.58
N ARG A 40 20.49 16.48 -3.84
CA ARG A 40 21.04 15.32 -4.55
C ARG A 40 20.11 14.92 -5.71
N ILE A 41 20.71 14.55 -6.85
CA ILE A 41 19.95 14.00 -7.97
C ILE A 41 19.94 12.49 -7.84
N LYS A 42 18.74 11.88 -7.90
CA LYS A 42 18.54 10.42 -7.88
C LYS A 42 19.11 9.86 -9.18
N LYS A 43 20.18 9.06 -9.09
CA LYS A 43 20.69 8.31 -10.24
C LYS A 43 19.70 7.20 -10.57
N GLU A 44 19.02 7.29 -11.69
CA GLU A 44 18.26 6.17 -12.23
C GLU A 44 19.24 5.07 -12.64
N TYR A 45 19.17 3.92 -11.97
CA TYR A 45 19.78 2.70 -12.50
C TYR A 45 18.89 2.24 -13.66
N VAL A 46 19.21 2.71 -14.87
CA VAL A 46 18.70 2.10 -16.10
C VAL A 46 19.23 0.67 -16.10
N SER A 47 18.36 -0.30 -15.90
CA SER A 47 18.66 -1.70 -16.16
C SER A 47 18.80 -1.84 -17.68
N VAL A 48 20.01 -1.64 -18.18
CA VAL A 48 20.34 -1.90 -19.57
C VAL A 48 20.23 -3.39 -19.79
N SER A 49 19.13 -3.85 -20.37
CA SER A 49 19.01 -5.16 -20.94
C SER A 49 19.86 -5.22 -22.23
N GLU A 50 21.17 -5.32 -22.08
CA GLU A 50 22.03 -5.63 -23.22
C GLU A 50 21.84 -7.10 -23.60
N LYS A 51 21.27 -7.28 -24.80
CA LYS A 51 21.40 -8.49 -25.60
C LYS A 51 22.87 -8.63 -26.00
N ASN A 52 23.63 -9.44 -25.28
CA ASN A 52 24.82 -10.04 -25.88
C ASN A 52 25.02 -11.46 -25.38
N LYS A 53 25.03 -12.34 -26.36
CA LYS A 53 25.33 -13.77 -26.27
C LYS A 53 26.81 -14.00 -25.93
N LYS A 54 27.01 -14.98 -25.10
CA LYS A 54 28.13 -15.92 -24.96
C LYS A 54 28.98 -15.83 -23.69
N THR A 55 28.88 -16.93 -22.98
CA THR A 55 29.90 -17.72 -22.24
C THR A 55 30.26 -17.29 -20.83
N LYS A 56 29.95 -18.20 -20.01
CA LYS A 56 30.55 -18.83 -18.83
C LYS A 56 29.75 -18.74 -17.54
N ARG A 57 29.47 -19.93 -17.04
CA ARG A 57 28.98 -20.21 -15.68
C ARG A 57 29.72 -19.36 -14.65
N GLU A 58 29.00 -18.45 -14.04
CA GLU A 58 29.31 -17.99 -12.69
C GLU A 58 28.00 -17.77 -11.95
N ARG A 59 27.90 -18.45 -10.81
CA ARG A 59 26.82 -18.35 -9.84
C ARG A 59 26.82 -16.92 -9.28
N SER A 60 25.92 -16.06 -9.70
CA SER A 60 25.66 -14.81 -8.99
C SER A 60 24.48 -15.01 -8.06
N ILE A 61 24.80 -15.25 -6.82
CA ILE A 61 23.94 -15.02 -5.68
C ILE A 61 23.55 -13.54 -5.73
N MET A 62 22.28 -13.24 -6.02
CA MET A 62 21.75 -11.89 -5.84
C MET A 62 21.72 -11.59 -4.34
N GLN A 63 22.79 -10.98 -3.86
CA GLN A 63 22.84 -10.37 -2.55
C GLN A 63 22.09 -9.03 -2.62
N TYR A 64 20.90 -8.99 -2.04
CA TYR A 64 20.28 -7.76 -1.58
C TYR A 64 20.91 -7.29 -0.25
N THR A 65 22.23 -7.33 -0.18
CA THR A 65 22.99 -6.80 0.95
C THR A 65 24.27 -6.23 0.42
N SER A 66 24.28 -4.98 0.03
CA SER A 66 25.49 -4.16 0.11
C SER A 66 25.36 -2.79 -0.56
N THR A 67 24.40 -1.99 -0.19
CA THR A 67 24.57 -0.54 -0.30
C THR A 67 25.24 0.04 0.95
N ALA A 68 25.54 -0.80 1.95
CA ALA A 68 26.15 -0.35 3.21
C ALA A 68 27.69 -0.34 3.23
N ARG A 69 28.37 -0.95 2.26
CA ARG A 69 29.86 -1.05 2.29
C ARG A 69 30.62 -0.12 1.34
N MET A 70 29.99 0.46 0.32
CA MET A 70 30.69 1.42 -0.54
C MET A 70 30.53 2.89 -0.11
N SER A 71 29.75 3.17 0.94
CA SER A 71 29.58 4.53 1.49
C SER A 71 30.65 4.90 2.52
N GLN A 72 31.38 3.93 3.08
CA GLN A 72 32.29 4.20 4.21
C GLN A 72 33.61 4.89 3.83
N GLU A 73 34.05 4.85 2.58
CA GLU A 73 35.30 5.52 2.18
C GLU A 73 35.13 6.97 1.71
N LYS A 74 33.91 7.39 1.31
CA LYS A 74 33.61 8.79 0.98
C LYS A 74 33.06 9.60 2.17
N GLU A 75 32.54 8.93 3.21
CA GLU A 75 32.04 9.61 4.41
C GLU A 75 33.14 10.15 5.35
N LYS A 76 34.41 9.71 5.20
CA LYS A 76 35.51 10.23 6.00
C LYS A 76 35.93 11.67 5.65
N THR A 77 35.58 12.16 4.47
CA THR A 77 35.92 13.52 4.01
C THR A 77 34.85 14.55 4.38
N GLU A 78 33.57 14.13 4.55
CA GLU A 78 32.50 15.06 4.94
C GLU A 78 32.36 15.26 6.46
N SER A 79 32.84 14.31 7.26
CA SER A 79 32.84 14.43 8.73
C SER A 79 33.92 15.38 9.28
N GLN A 80 34.89 15.80 8.47
CA GLN A 80 35.93 16.74 8.91
C GLN A 80 35.58 18.23 8.70
N LEU A 81 34.50 18.53 8.00
CA LEU A 81 34.02 19.92 7.81
C LEU A 81 33.05 20.41 8.88
N ALA A 82 32.68 19.55 9.83
CA ALA A 82 31.71 19.87 10.89
C ALA A 82 32.35 20.32 12.23
N PHE A 83 33.65 20.38 12.31
CA PHE A 83 34.34 20.85 13.55
C PHE A 83 34.84 22.26 13.39
N GLY A 84 34.01 23.23 13.76
CA GLY A 84 34.44 24.63 13.80
C GLY A 84 33.30 25.63 13.95
N VAL A 85 32.31 25.37 14.82
CA VAL A 85 31.43 26.43 15.31
C VAL A 85 31.12 26.19 16.78
N THR A 86 31.69 27.00 17.63
CA THR A 86 31.31 27.19 19.01
C THR A 86 30.07 28.07 19.05
N ASP A 87 28.89 27.45 18.89
CA ASP A 87 27.62 28.00 19.37
C ASP A 87 26.59 26.87 19.47
N GLN A 88 25.79 26.85 20.54
CA GLN A 88 24.92 25.73 20.93
C GLN A 88 23.67 25.57 20.04
N SER A 89 23.67 26.09 18.82
CA SER A 89 22.56 25.90 17.88
C SER A 89 22.64 24.51 17.27
N GLN A 90 21.61 23.69 17.46
CA GLN A 90 21.49 22.37 16.86
C GLN A 90 21.36 22.51 15.34
N LEU A 91 22.31 21.97 14.58
CA LEU A 91 22.26 21.96 13.13
C LEU A 91 21.37 20.79 12.63
N VAL A 92 20.34 21.09 11.89
CA VAL A 92 19.46 20.12 11.21
C VAL A 92 19.81 20.04 9.73
N LEU A 93 20.27 18.85 9.30
CA LEU A 93 20.65 18.61 7.91
C LEU A 93 19.53 17.87 7.17
N ILE A 94 19.03 18.48 6.10
CA ILE A 94 18.02 17.90 5.20
C ILE A 94 18.68 17.60 3.86
N THR A 95 18.49 16.41 3.32
CA THR A 95 18.86 16.08 1.95
C THR A 95 17.61 16.07 1.07
N ALA A 96 17.49 17.02 0.17
CA ALA A 96 16.45 17.08 -0.86
C ALA A 96 16.90 16.25 -2.06
N ILE A 97 16.18 15.17 -2.33
CA ILE A 97 16.47 14.27 -3.47
C ILE A 97 15.55 14.63 -4.62
N CYS A 98 16.14 15.03 -5.74
CA CYS A 98 15.43 15.37 -6.95
C CYS A 98 15.55 14.25 -7.99
N ASP A 99 14.57 14.15 -8.90
CA ASP A 99 14.63 13.29 -10.07
C ASP A 99 15.56 13.87 -11.16
N SER A 100 15.66 13.18 -12.29
CA SER A 100 16.46 13.63 -13.44
C SER A 100 15.93 14.92 -14.08
N ALA A 101 14.67 15.27 -13.86
CA ALA A 101 14.03 16.51 -14.35
C ALA A 101 14.17 17.68 -13.34
N GLY A 102 14.76 17.44 -12.17
CA GLY A 102 14.94 18.44 -11.12
C GLY A 102 13.77 18.58 -10.16
N HIS A 103 12.72 17.73 -10.26
CA HIS A 103 11.60 17.77 -9.33
C HIS A 103 11.99 17.11 -8.01
N LEU A 104 11.64 17.73 -6.90
CA LEU A 104 11.82 17.16 -5.56
C LEU A 104 10.92 15.94 -5.36
N VAL A 105 11.51 14.77 -5.12
CA VAL A 105 10.79 13.51 -4.93
C VAL A 105 10.89 12.94 -3.51
N GLU A 106 11.95 13.27 -2.76
CA GLU A 106 12.16 12.76 -1.41
C GLU A 106 12.84 13.80 -0.52
N LEU A 107 12.40 13.88 0.74
CA LEU A 107 13.10 14.56 1.83
C LEU A 107 13.72 13.51 2.75
N LEU A 108 15.04 13.56 2.89
CA LEU A 108 15.80 12.60 3.69
C LEU A 108 16.47 13.32 4.87
N PHE A 109 16.18 12.83 6.08
CA PHE A 109 16.80 13.23 7.35
C PHE A 109 17.65 12.07 7.84
N GLN A 110 18.91 12.33 8.15
CA GLN A 110 19.82 11.31 8.65
C GLN A 110 20.58 11.81 9.87
N ARG A 111 20.58 11.01 10.94
CA ARG A 111 21.33 11.29 12.19
C ARG A 111 21.08 12.71 12.73
N THR A 112 19.83 13.14 12.64
CA THR A 112 19.43 14.47 13.11
C THR A 112 18.12 14.37 13.87
N SER A 113 17.98 15.21 14.90
CA SER A 113 16.67 15.43 15.51
C SER A 113 15.78 16.19 14.54
N VAL A 114 14.51 15.82 14.47
CA VAL A 114 13.53 16.49 13.60
C VAL A 114 12.57 17.28 14.50
N PRO A 115 12.83 18.57 14.73
CA PRO A 115 11.97 19.40 15.58
C PRO A 115 10.55 19.55 15.00
N GLN A 116 9.56 19.67 15.87
CA GLN A 116 8.16 19.85 15.47
C GLN A 116 7.98 21.08 14.55
N LEU A 117 8.59 22.21 14.90
CA LEU A 117 8.52 23.45 14.10
C LEU A 117 8.99 23.24 12.65
N LEU A 118 10.06 22.44 12.45
CA LEU A 118 10.52 22.12 11.10
C LEU A 118 9.49 21.33 10.30
N LEU A 119 8.82 20.37 10.93
CA LEU A 119 7.75 19.59 10.28
C LEU A 119 6.53 20.45 9.95
N GLU A 120 6.23 21.43 10.80
CA GLU A 120 5.17 22.41 10.53
C GLU A 120 5.52 23.26 9.30
N VAL A 121 6.74 23.79 9.22
CA VAL A 121 7.23 24.53 8.03
C VAL A 121 7.17 23.66 6.76
N ILE A 122 7.64 22.42 6.84
CA ILE A 122 7.54 21.47 5.74
C ILE A 122 6.08 21.26 5.35
N GLY A 123 5.18 21.10 6.32
CA GLY A 123 3.75 20.93 6.10
C GLY A 123 3.13 22.06 5.28
N PHE A 124 3.53 23.31 5.49
CA PHE A 124 3.09 24.43 4.66
C PHE A 124 3.56 24.34 3.22
N CYS A 125 4.70 23.68 2.98
CA CYS A 125 5.26 23.53 1.63
C CYS A 125 4.60 22.38 0.84
N LEU A 126 4.09 21.33 1.51
CA LEU A 126 3.61 20.10 0.86
C LEU A 126 2.57 20.32 -0.25
N PRO A 127 1.57 21.22 -0.12
CA PRO A 127 0.60 21.47 -1.19
C PRO A 127 1.24 22.01 -2.48
N TYR A 128 2.40 22.62 -2.39
CA TYR A 128 3.13 23.21 -3.52
C TYR A 128 4.16 22.28 -4.14
N GLN A 129 4.29 21.04 -3.59
CA GLN A 129 5.27 20.04 -4.00
C GLN A 129 4.57 18.79 -4.59
N PRO A 130 4.06 18.84 -5.81
CA PRO A 130 3.23 17.76 -6.37
C PRO A 130 4.02 16.48 -6.65
N TYR A 131 5.33 16.54 -6.74
CA TYR A 131 6.20 15.39 -7.02
C TYR A 131 6.81 14.78 -5.76
N LEU A 132 6.71 15.46 -4.60
CA LEU A 132 7.22 14.96 -3.33
C LEU A 132 6.34 13.79 -2.85
N ASN A 133 6.87 12.58 -2.97
CA ASN A 133 6.15 11.36 -2.66
C ASN A 133 6.73 10.56 -1.49
N ARG A 134 7.94 10.92 -1.00
CA ARG A 134 8.62 10.20 0.08
C ARG A 134 9.19 11.12 1.14
N ILE A 135 9.02 10.73 2.41
CA ILE A 135 9.73 11.28 3.57
C ILE A 135 10.49 10.12 4.24
N THR A 136 11.79 10.31 4.42
CA THR A 136 12.66 9.31 5.05
C THR A 136 13.37 9.95 6.24
N ILE A 137 13.20 9.41 7.44
CA ILE A 137 13.90 9.81 8.66
C ILE A 137 14.63 8.56 9.18
N ARG A 138 15.95 8.61 9.24
CA ARG A 138 16.80 7.50 9.70
C ARG A 138 17.75 7.95 10.79
N TRP A 139 17.83 7.15 11.85
CA TRP A 139 18.61 7.48 13.05
C TRP A 139 18.26 8.86 13.60
N GLY A 140 16.99 9.25 13.47
CA GLY A 140 16.46 10.52 13.95
C GLY A 140 15.79 10.36 15.31
N ALA A 141 15.92 11.38 16.16
CA ALA A 141 15.05 11.51 17.33
C ALA A 141 13.73 12.13 16.88
N ILE A 142 12.65 11.37 17.02
CA ILE A 142 11.29 11.81 16.68
C ILE A 142 10.47 11.74 17.96
N ASP A 143 9.79 12.81 18.29
CA ASP A 143 8.85 12.82 19.42
C ASP A 143 7.41 12.48 18.96
N GLY A 144 6.52 12.31 19.92
CA GLY A 144 5.12 12.00 19.62
C GLY A 144 4.37 13.15 18.94
N TYR A 145 4.77 14.39 19.19
CA TYR A 145 4.19 15.56 18.54
C TYR A 145 4.61 15.66 17.08
N SER A 146 5.86 15.29 16.77
CA SER A 146 6.37 15.22 15.40
C SER A 146 5.55 14.22 14.55
N ILE A 147 5.18 13.07 15.10
CA ILE A 147 4.30 12.12 14.41
C ILE A 147 2.92 12.74 14.14
N TYR A 148 2.37 13.45 15.10
CA TYR A 148 1.09 14.14 14.93
C TYR A 148 1.16 15.20 13.82
N GLU A 149 2.21 16.02 13.77
CA GLU A 149 2.40 17.02 12.70
C GLU A 149 2.53 16.36 11.31
N ILE A 150 3.32 15.30 11.20
CA ILE A 150 3.40 14.52 9.95
C ILE A 150 1.99 14.06 9.54
N THR A 151 1.23 13.48 10.47
CA THR A 151 -0.11 12.94 10.20
C THR A 151 -1.08 14.02 9.73
N LYS A 152 -1.07 15.19 10.36
CA LYS A 152 -1.90 16.35 10.02
C LYS A 152 -1.70 16.76 8.55
N HIS A 153 -0.46 16.82 8.10
CA HIS A 153 -0.12 17.27 6.76
C HIS A 153 -0.24 16.16 5.69
N LEU A 154 -0.18 14.87 6.06
CA LEU A 154 -0.35 13.77 5.13
C LEU A 154 -1.69 13.78 4.38
N ARG A 155 -2.75 14.25 5.03
CA ARG A 155 -4.11 14.27 4.44
C ARG A 155 -4.21 15.13 3.19
N GLN A 156 -3.40 16.16 3.07
CA GLN A 156 -3.41 17.13 1.97
C GLN A 156 -2.18 17.00 1.05
N SER A 157 -1.35 15.97 1.28
CA SER A 157 -0.11 15.77 0.55
C SER A 157 -0.21 14.65 -0.50
N GLN A 158 0.77 14.64 -1.41
CA GLN A 158 0.97 13.54 -2.37
C GLN A 158 1.91 12.45 -1.85
N ILE A 159 2.23 12.46 -0.54
CA ILE A 159 3.15 11.50 0.06
C ILE A 159 2.54 10.12 0.03
N THR A 160 3.28 9.19 -0.58
CA THR A 160 2.91 7.78 -0.69
C THR A 160 3.81 6.87 0.13
N GLU A 161 4.96 7.35 0.57
CA GLU A 161 5.96 6.54 1.27
C GLU A 161 6.52 7.28 2.48
N ILE A 162 6.51 6.62 3.64
CA ILE A 162 7.15 7.07 4.87
C ILE A 162 8.09 5.98 5.37
N CYS A 163 9.32 6.36 5.66
CA CYS A 163 10.33 5.50 6.26
C CYS A 163 10.85 6.19 7.53
N LEU A 164 10.68 5.53 8.68
CA LEU A 164 11.15 6.00 9.99
C LEU A 164 12.16 5.00 10.59
N ASP A 165 12.94 4.33 9.74
CA ASP A 165 13.84 3.27 10.17
C ASP A 165 14.91 3.80 11.14
N ASP A 166 15.28 2.97 12.14
CA ASP A 166 16.25 3.32 13.20
C ASP A 166 15.86 4.59 13.99
N SER A 167 14.58 4.94 14.00
CA SER A 167 14.09 6.17 14.62
C SER A 167 13.00 5.82 15.64
N PRO A 168 13.35 5.37 16.84
CA PRO A 168 12.36 5.05 17.86
C PRO A 168 11.59 6.32 18.24
N VAL A 169 10.26 6.20 18.26
CA VAL A 169 9.37 7.31 18.61
C VAL A 169 8.99 7.22 20.07
N ALA A 170 9.25 8.29 20.82
CA ALA A 170 8.73 8.40 22.18
C ALA A 170 7.19 8.30 22.15
N HIS A 171 6.61 7.61 23.13
CA HIS A 171 5.17 7.38 23.27
C HIS A 171 4.51 6.41 22.27
N TYR A 172 5.26 5.80 21.34
CA TYR A 172 4.79 4.70 20.47
C TYR A 172 3.46 4.99 19.77
N ASN A 173 3.34 6.16 19.15
CA ASN A 173 2.15 6.64 18.48
C ASN A 173 2.23 6.58 16.95
N GLN A 174 3.12 5.78 16.37
CA GLN A 174 3.28 5.60 14.92
C GLN A 174 2.00 5.16 14.21
N TYR A 175 1.07 4.49 14.92
CA TYR A 175 -0.24 4.09 14.38
C TYR A 175 -1.09 5.28 13.90
N LEU A 176 -0.84 6.51 14.41
CA LEU A 176 -1.55 7.72 13.97
C LEU A 176 -1.34 8.01 12.48
N LEU A 177 -0.21 7.60 11.90
CA LEU A 177 0.05 7.74 10.45
C LEU A 177 -0.97 6.99 9.59
N LEU A 178 -1.69 6.04 10.19
CA LEU A 178 -2.67 5.17 9.53
C LEU A 178 -4.13 5.50 9.89
N GLU A 179 -4.36 6.42 10.83
CA GLU A 179 -5.70 6.70 11.37
C GLU A 179 -6.61 7.38 10.34
N TYR A 180 -6.05 8.25 9.51
CA TYR A 180 -6.81 9.04 8.56
C TYR A 180 -6.66 8.55 7.12
N GLN A 181 -7.58 8.97 6.27
CA GLN A 181 -7.47 8.72 4.84
C GLN A 181 -6.34 9.54 4.23
N THR A 182 -5.32 8.86 3.74
CA THR A 182 -4.12 9.44 3.12
C THR A 182 -3.78 8.67 1.85
N ASN A 183 -2.82 9.19 1.07
CA ASN A 183 -2.27 8.51 -0.10
C ASN A 183 -1.16 7.50 0.25
N LEU A 184 -0.93 7.22 1.55
CA LEU A 184 0.17 6.37 2.02
C LEU A 184 0.02 4.93 1.52
N LYS A 185 1.03 4.46 0.79
CA LYS A 185 1.11 3.11 0.22
C LYS A 185 2.21 2.27 0.87
N CYS A 186 3.26 2.91 1.37
CA CYS A 186 4.41 2.24 1.96
C CYS A 186 4.74 2.87 3.31
N LEU A 187 4.83 2.05 4.36
CA LEU A 187 5.27 2.43 5.70
C LEU A 187 6.37 1.49 6.15
N SER A 188 7.54 2.05 6.47
CA SER A 188 8.66 1.32 7.06
C SER A 188 8.95 1.84 8.45
N LEU A 189 8.99 0.92 9.42
CA LEU A 189 9.23 1.12 10.85
C LEU A 189 10.28 0.10 11.34
N GLU A 190 11.36 -0.07 10.59
CA GLU A 190 12.39 -1.04 10.93
C GLU A 190 13.26 -0.51 12.07
N ARG A 191 13.60 -1.38 13.02
CA ARG A 191 14.43 -1.03 14.18
C ARG A 191 13.94 0.18 15.00
N CYS A 192 12.61 0.29 15.14
CA CYS A 192 11.98 1.36 15.90
C CYS A 192 11.67 0.99 17.36
N GLY A 193 12.07 -0.21 17.81
CA GLY A 193 11.81 -0.69 19.16
C GLY A 193 10.34 -1.02 19.43
N LEU A 194 9.57 -1.36 18.39
CA LEU A 194 8.15 -1.71 18.50
C LEU A 194 7.98 -3.03 19.25
N VAL A 195 7.00 -3.04 20.13
CA VAL A 195 6.54 -4.22 20.87
C VAL A 195 5.14 -4.65 20.41
N ASP A 196 4.61 -5.74 20.98
CA ASP A 196 3.29 -6.26 20.61
C ASP A 196 2.17 -5.23 20.73
N ARG A 197 2.16 -4.42 21.79
CA ARG A 197 1.16 -3.37 22.00
C ARG A 197 1.10 -2.41 20.81
N ASP A 198 2.24 -2.04 20.25
CA ASP A 198 2.32 -1.10 19.13
C ASP A 198 1.89 -1.78 17.84
N CYS A 199 2.32 -3.02 17.65
CA CYS A 199 1.90 -3.87 16.54
C CYS A 199 0.38 -4.07 16.54
N ILE A 200 -0.25 -4.32 17.69
CA ILE A 200 -1.71 -4.44 17.83
C ILE A 200 -2.41 -3.14 17.39
N ARG A 201 -1.89 -1.97 17.80
CA ARG A 201 -2.45 -0.68 17.41
C ARG A 201 -2.32 -0.43 15.91
N ILE A 202 -1.17 -0.74 15.31
CA ILE A 202 -0.95 -0.67 13.86
C ILE A 202 -1.90 -1.62 13.13
N ALA A 203 -2.01 -2.86 13.57
CA ALA A 203 -2.92 -3.84 13.00
C ALA A 203 -4.38 -3.37 13.04
N ALA A 204 -4.82 -2.77 14.16
CA ALA A 204 -6.17 -2.24 14.30
C ALA A 204 -6.52 -1.16 13.25
N GLN A 205 -5.56 -0.30 12.85
CA GLN A 205 -5.75 0.68 11.79
C GLN A 205 -5.79 0.08 10.38
N LEU A 206 -5.35 -1.16 10.24
CA LEU A 206 -5.31 -1.87 8.95
C LEU A 206 -6.46 -2.86 8.77
N VAL A 207 -7.31 -3.06 9.77
CA VAL A 207 -8.53 -3.88 9.65
C VAL A 207 -9.54 -3.16 8.75
N TYR A 208 -10.14 -3.87 7.79
CA TYR A 208 -11.21 -3.29 6.97
C TYR A 208 -12.46 -2.99 7.84
N PRO A 209 -13.11 -1.81 7.73
CA PRO A 209 -13.00 -0.79 6.67
C PRO A 209 -12.13 0.43 7.02
N GLN A 210 -11.20 0.35 7.94
CA GLN A 210 -10.35 1.48 8.31
C GLN A 210 -9.69 2.15 7.09
N PRO A 211 -9.41 3.47 7.11
CA PRO A 211 -8.90 4.20 5.96
C PRO A 211 -7.64 3.59 5.35
N ALA A 212 -6.63 3.28 6.19
CA ALA A 212 -5.36 2.72 5.73
C ALA A 212 -5.49 1.30 5.16
N SER A 213 -6.55 0.55 5.52
CA SER A 213 -6.83 -0.76 4.94
C SER A 213 -7.12 -0.74 3.44
N ARG A 214 -7.38 0.46 2.88
CA ARG A 214 -7.68 0.68 1.47
C ARG A 214 -6.51 1.23 0.67
N THR A 215 -5.47 1.72 1.33
CA THR A 215 -4.35 2.42 0.67
C THR A 215 -3.01 1.74 0.89
N LEU A 216 -2.71 1.25 2.11
CA LEU A 216 -1.40 0.70 2.45
C LEU A 216 -1.15 -0.64 1.75
N ARG A 217 -0.05 -0.71 1.00
CA ARG A 217 0.37 -1.90 0.24
C ARG A 217 1.60 -2.58 0.81
N VAL A 218 2.47 -1.80 1.44
CA VAL A 218 3.77 -2.25 1.95
C VAL A 218 3.89 -1.84 3.41
N LEU A 219 4.13 -2.82 4.28
CA LEU A 219 4.41 -2.61 5.70
C LEU A 219 5.68 -3.37 6.07
N SER A 220 6.69 -2.63 6.58
CA SER A 220 7.88 -3.23 7.15
C SER A 220 7.94 -2.94 8.66
N LEU A 221 8.00 -4.01 9.45
CA LEU A 221 8.16 -4.01 10.89
C LEU A 221 9.40 -4.83 11.29
N ALA A 222 10.40 -4.88 10.41
CA ALA A 222 11.57 -5.72 10.61
C ALA A 222 12.43 -5.25 11.79
N SER A 223 13.12 -6.20 12.41
CA SER A 223 14.11 -5.96 13.48
C SER A 223 13.51 -5.17 14.65
N ASN A 224 12.32 -5.55 15.08
CA ASN A 224 11.65 -5.07 16.28
C ASN A 224 11.58 -6.21 17.34
N THR A 225 10.81 -6.03 18.40
CA THR A 225 10.64 -7.02 19.47
C THR A 225 9.23 -7.61 19.51
N ILE A 226 8.62 -7.76 18.33
CA ILE A 226 7.26 -8.29 18.16
C ILE A 226 7.29 -9.80 18.44
N THR A 227 6.38 -10.25 19.29
CA THR A 227 6.19 -11.66 19.65
C THR A 227 4.93 -12.25 19.02
N ASN A 228 4.44 -13.35 19.58
CA ASN A 228 3.25 -14.03 19.09
C ASN A 228 1.99 -13.18 19.17
N ASP A 229 1.84 -12.33 20.19
CA ASP A 229 0.63 -11.51 20.35
C ASP A 229 0.49 -10.48 19.24
N GLY A 230 1.59 -9.82 18.90
CA GLY A 230 1.62 -8.91 17.73
C GLY A 230 1.36 -9.66 16.42
N ALA A 231 1.93 -10.85 16.24
CA ALA A 231 1.71 -11.67 15.06
C ALA A 231 0.24 -12.17 14.95
N ILE A 232 -0.40 -12.52 16.06
CA ILE A 232 -1.82 -12.88 16.11
C ILE A 232 -2.70 -11.70 15.70
N ALA A 233 -2.38 -10.49 16.15
CA ALA A 233 -3.10 -9.27 15.75
C ALA A 233 -2.97 -9.01 14.24
N LEU A 234 -1.76 -9.18 13.66
CA LEU A 234 -1.54 -9.08 12.22
C LEU A 234 -2.28 -10.18 11.45
N GLY A 235 -2.29 -11.43 11.96
CA GLY A 235 -3.07 -12.51 11.38
C GLY A 235 -4.57 -12.18 11.34
N SER A 236 -5.10 -11.64 12.45
CA SER A 236 -6.50 -11.19 12.55
C SER A 236 -6.81 -10.05 11.56
N MET A 237 -5.90 -9.09 11.42
CA MET A 237 -6.01 -8.00 10.46
C MET A 237 -6.06 -8.53 9.02
N LEU A 238 -5.18 -9.49 8.68
CA LEU A 238 -5.12 -10.09 7.34
C LEU A 238 -6.40 -10.83 6.94
N ARG A 239 -7.23 -11.27 7.90
CA ARG A 239 -8.54 -11.87 7.60
C ARG A 239 -9.44 -10.93 6.80
N SER A 240 -9.35 -9.62 7.03
CA SER A 240 -10.21 -8.63 6.37
C SER A 240 -9.46 -7.66 5.43
N ASN A 241 -8.16 -7.46 5.61
CA ASN A 241 -7.38 -6.58 4.72
C ASN A 241 -7.08 -7.27 3.39
N ARG A 242 -7.44 -6.62 2.28
CA ARG A 242 -7.17 -7.10 0.90
C ARG A 242 -6.29 -6.13 0.11
N GLN A 243 -5.67 -5.16 0.79
CA GLN A 243 -4.83 -4.15 0.13
C GLN A 243 -3.35 -4.39 0.38
N LEU A 244 -2.98 -4.95 1.54
CA LEU A 244 -1.59 -5.21 1.89
C LEU A 244 -1.02 -6.31 0.97
N ARG A 245 0.08 -5.98 0.28
CA ARG A 245 0.77 -6.88 -0.67
C ARG A 245 2.11 -7.36 -0.14
N PHE A 246 2.74 -6.58 0.70
CA PHE A 246 4.07 -6.83 1.23
C PHE A 246 4.06 -6.66 2.75
N LEU A 247 4.46 -7.69 3.48
CA LEU A 247 4.61 -7.68 4.93
C LEU A 247 6.00 -8.20 5.30
N ASN A 248 6.80 -7.36 5.95
CA ASN A 248 8.13 -7.72 6.43
C ASN A 248 8.13 -7.75 7.96
N LEU A 249 8.35 -8.94 8.52
CA LEU A 249 8.44 -9.24 9.95
C LEU A 249 9.79 -9.86 10.32
N SER A 250 10.81 -9.73 9.46
CA SER A 250 12.11 -10.33 9.73
C SER A 250 12.78 -9.77 10.98
N GLY A 251 13.55 -10.59 11.68
CA GLY A 251 14.30 -10.14 12.85
C GLY A 251 13.42 -9.77 14.06
N ASN A 252 12.33 -10.51 14.27
CA ASN A 252 11.46 -10.38 15.43
C ASN A 252 11.53 -11.64 16.34
N GLN A 253 10.62 -11.78 17.26
CA GLN A 253 10.58 -12.90 18.23
C GLN A 253 9.34 -13.79 18.04
N ILE A 254 8.86 -13.91 16.81
CA ILE A 254 7.65 -14.68 16.47
C ILE A 254 8.00 -16.16 16.45
N SER A 255 7.20 -16.98 17.15
CA SER A 255 7.32 -18.45 17.14
C SER A 255 6.20 -19.10 16.31
N ASP A 256 6.13 -20.44 16.35
CA ASP A 256 5.15 -21.24 15.61
C ASP A 256 3.70 -20.82 15.85
N SER A 257 3.36 -20.42 17.09
CA SER A 257 1.98 -20.01 17.42
C SER A 257 1.58 -18.69 16.75
N GLY A 258 2.47 -17.69 16.75
CA GLY A 258 2.25 -16.41 16.06
C GLY A 258 2.21 -16.56 14.54
N ALA A 259 3.15 -17.35 13.99
CA ALA A 259 3.18 -17.68 12.57
C ALA A 259 1.92 -18.41 12.12
N ALA A 260 1.42 -19.33 12.94
CA ALA A 260 0.20 -20.08 12.68
C ALA A 260 -1.04 -19.18 12.52
N ALA A 261 -1.13 -18.09 13.27
CA ALA A 261 -2.22 -17.12 13.14
C ALA A 261 -2.17 -16.40 11.79
N ILE A 262 -0.97 -15.97 11.35
CA ILE A 262 -0.76 -15.36 10.02
C ILE A 262 -1.11 -16.36 8.92
N PHE A 263 -0.56 -17.59 8.97
CA PHE A 263 -0.80 -18.63 7.95
C PHE A 263 -2.26 -19.04 7.86
N SER A 264 -2.97 -19.08 8.99
CA SER A 264 -4.40 -19.41 9.02
C SER A 264 -5.26 -18.36 8.30
N SER A 265 -4.85 -17.10 8.27
CA SER A 265 -5.55 -16.06 7.53
C SER A 265 -5.36 -16.15 6.01
N LEU A 266 -4.32 -16.86 5.55
CA LEU A 266 -3.97 -17.07 4.14
C LEU A 266 -4.62 -18.31 3.53
N MET A 267 -5.33 -19.10 4.33
CA MET A 267 -6.09 -20.29 3.92
C MET A 267 -7.58 -20.06 4.14
N GLU A 268 -8.37 -21.05 3.77
CA GLU A 268 -9.81 -21.07 4.11
C GLU A 268 -10.02 -21.05 5.63
N PHE A 269 -10.87 -20.14 6.10
CA PHE A 269 -11.23 -20.03 7.50
C PHE A 269 -12.73 -19.75 7.69
N PRO A 270 -13.34 -20.24 8.78
CA PRO A 270 -14.71 -19.90 9.12
C PRO A 270 -14.82 -18.41 9.51
N MET A 271 -15.83 -17.75 9.00
CA MET A 271 -16.12 -16.36 9.38
C MET A 271 -16.76 -16.32 10.78
N THR A 272 -16.33 -15.38 11.59
CA THR A 272 -16.93 -15.12 12.89
C THR A 272 -18.31 -14.48 12.74
N TYR A 273 -19.13 -14.57 13.78
CA TYR A 273 -20.45 -13.92 13.80
C TYR A 273 -20.32 -12.41 13.54
N ASP A 274 -19.35 -11.75 14.20
CA ASP A 274 -19.11 -10.30 14.06
C ASP A 274 -18.68 -9.91 12.63
N GLU A 275 -17.86 -10.72 11.99
CA GLU A 275 -17.47 -10.53 10.59
C GLU A 275 -18.70 -10.61 9.65
N ILE A 276 -19.60 -11.56 9.91
CA ILE A 276 -20.84 -11.75 9.13
C ILE A 276 -21.80 -10.58 9.34
N VAL A 277 -22.03 -10.16 10.58
CA VAL A 277 -22.91 -9.03 10.93
C VAL A 277 -22.36 -7.74 10.33
N SER A 278 -21.07 -7.45 10.52
CA SER A 278 -20.41 -6.27 9.98
C SER A 278 -20.47 -6.23 8.46
N LYS A 279 -20.23 -7.37 7.78
CA LYS A 279 -20.40 -7.49 6.32
C LYS A 279 -21.82 -7.13 5.88
N ARG A 280 -22.84 -7.67 6.56
CA ARG A 280 -24.25 -7.38 6.24
C ARG A 280 -24.59 -5.90 6.43
N ALA A 281 -24.15 -5.31 7.54
CA ALA A 281 -24.36 -3.89 7.84
C ALA A 281 -23.77 -3.00 6.74
N ARG A 282 -22.50 -3.22 6.37
CA ARG A 282 -21.84 -2.47 5.29
C ARG A 282 -22.50 -2.67 3.93
N SER A 283 -22.97 -3.88 3.64
CA SER A 283 -23.69 -4.15 2.38
C SER A 283 -25.03 -3.39 2.32
N ILE A 284 -25.77 -3.31 3.44
CA ILE A 284 -27.01 -2.55 3.54
C ILE A 284 -26.74 -1.06 3.37
N GLU A 285 -25.71 -0.53 4.04
CA GLU A 285 -25.29 0.86 3.93
C GLU A 285 -24.93 1.24 2.49
N TYR A 286 -24.15 0.39 1.80
CA TYR A 286 -23.81 0.59 0.39
C TYR A 286 -25.06 0.64 -0.50
N LEU A 287 -26.00 -0.29 -0.31
CA LEU A 287 -27.24 -0.34 -1.09
C LEU A 287 -28.15 0.89 -0.81
N ASN A 288 -28.24 1.33 0.44
CA ASN A 288 -28.97 2.54 0.80
C ASN A 288 -28.37 3.77 0.14
N ARG A 289 -27.05 3.94 0.22
CA ARG A 289 -26.32 5.02 -0.45
C ARG A 289 -26.52 4.98 -1.97
N GLN A 290 -26.46 3.78 -2.56
CA GLN A 290 -26.71 3.59 -4.00
C GLN A 290 -28.13 4.03 -4.38
N LYS A 291 -29.12 3.67 -3.58
CA LYS A 291 -30.52 4.08 -3.77
C LYS A 291 -30.68 5.59 -3.70
N GLU A 292 -30.11 6.23 -2.68
CA GLU A 292 -30.18 7.69 -2.50
C GLU A 292 -29.56 8.46 -3.69
N VAL A 293 -28.34 8.05 -4.10
CA VAL A 293 -27.66 8.69 -5.23
C VAL A 293 -28.42 8.44 -6.52
N TYR A 294 -28.95 7.22 -6.72
CA TYR A 294 -29.78 6.91 -7.88
C TYR A 294 -31.01 7.81 -7.98
N ILE A 295 -31.72 8.02 -6.88
CA ILE A 295 -32.90 8.92 -6.84
C ILE A 295 -32.50 10.35 -7.19
N LYS A 296 -31.35 10.83 -6.70
CA LYS A 296 -30.81 12.16 -7.04
C LYS A 296 -30.51 12.28 -8.54
N CYS A 297 -29.72 11.37 -9.08
CA CYS A 297 -29.37 11.36 -10.51
C CYS A 297 -30.60 11.23 -11.40
N TYR A 298 -31.56 10.40 -11.03
CA TYR A 298 -32.79 10.21 -11.78
C TYR A 298 -33.63 11.51 -11.82
N LYS A 299 -33.79 12.20 -10.67
CA LYS A 299 -34.48 13.50 -10.59
C LYS A 299 -33.76 14.59 -11.39
N GLU A 300 -32.45 14.66 -11.36
CA GLU A 300 -31.64 15.60 -12.14
C GLU A 300 -31.86 15.39 -13.66
N LEU A 301 -31.84 14.12 -14.10
CA LEU A 301 -32.07 13.79 -15.51
C LEU A 301 -33.49 14.12 -15.98
N LEU A 302 -34.50 13.94 -15.13
CA LEU A 302 -35.88 14.35 -15.41
C LEU A 302 -36.06 15.89 -15.54
N ASN A 303 -35.27 16.66 -14.76
CA ASN A 303 -35.33 18.12 -14.77
C ASN A 303 -34.51 18.75 -15.90
N THR A 304 -33.75 17.98 -16.69
CA THR A 304 -32.98 18.52 -17.81
C THR A 304 -33.93 18.93 -18.95
N PRO A 305 -33.66 20.04 -19.67
CA PRO A 305 -34.50 20.55 -20.76
C PRO A 305 -34.76 19.52 -21.87
N VAL A 306 -33.85 18.57 -22.07
CA VAL A 306 -33.95 17.49 -23.05
C VAL A 306 -35.06 16.48 -22.68
N ALA A 307 -35.25 16.19 -21.39
CA ALA A 307 -36.33 15.32 -20.93
C ALA A 307 -37.72 15.97 -21.09
N LYS A 308 -37.80 17.27 -20.82
CA LYS A 308 -39.07 18.03 -20.99
C LYS A 308 -39.51 18.14 -22.45
N SER A 309 -38.60 18.15 -23.41
CA SER A 309 -38.95 18.19 -24.82
C SER A 309 -39.43 16.87 -25.40
N LEU A 310 -39.24 15.75 -24.67
CA LEU A 310 -39.73 14.42 -25.07
C LEU A 310 -41.17 14.15 -24.58
N ASP A 311 -41.56 14.73 -23.42
CA ASP A 311 -42.94 14.62 -22.91
C ASP A 311 -43.95 15.47 -23.72
N ASP A 312 -43.50 16.63 -24.26
CA ASP A 312 -44.34 17.54 -25.05
C ASP A 312 -44.66 16.97 -26.46
N ARG A 313 -43.93 15.95 -26.94
CA ARG A 313 -44.20 15.30 -28.23
C ARG A 313 -45.20 14.14 -28.13
N GLY A 314 -45.58 13.76 -26.90
CA GLY A 314 -46.48 12.62 -26.62
C GLY A 314 -48.00 12.95 -26.63
N SER A 315 -48.44 14.24 -26.69
CA SER A 315 -49.85 14.60 -26.61
C SER A 315 -50.49 15.00 -27.91
N GLY A 316 -50.21 14.30 -29.01
CA GLY A 316 -50.71 14.54 -30.35
C GLY A 316 -51.52 13.34 -30.90
N LYS A 317 -52.85 13.37 -30.70
CA LYS A 317 -53.93 12.72 -31.47
C LYS A 317 -53.84 11.20 -31.74
N LYS A 318 -54.63 10.47 -30.96
CA LYS A 318 -55.17 9.13 -31.32
C LYS A 318 -55.96 9.20 -32.65
N ARG A 319 -55.48 8.52 -33.67
CA ARG A 319 -56.26 8.12 -34.79
C ARG A 319 -56.27 6.58 -34.87
N SER A 320 -57.49 6.04 -34.69
CA SER A 320 -57.80 4.62 -34.80
C SER A 320 -57.60 4.14 -36.24
N VAL A 321 -56.80 3.09 -36.44
CA VAL A 321 -56.88 2.26 -37.66
C VAL A 321 -56.77 0.80 -37.26
N ARG A 322 -57.74 0.03 -37.75
CA ARG A 322 -58.08 -1.38 -37.57
C ARG A 322 -56.99 -2.30 -38.18
N PRO A 323 -56.79 -3.51 -37.66
CA PRO A 323 -55.71 -4.38 -38.10
C PRO A 323 -56.07 -5.20 -39.34
N LYS A 324 -55.10 -5.36 -40.25
CA LYS A 324 -55.10 -6.43 -41.27
C LYS A 324 -54.01 -7.45 -40.93
N ARG A 325 -54.44 -8.68 -40.78
CA ARG A 325 -53.60 -9.90 -40.76
C ARG A 325 -52.84 -10.05 -42.06
N GLN A 326 -51.56 -10.35 -42.00
CA GLN A 326 -50.94 -11.36 -42.89
C GLN A 326 -49.58 -11.81 -42.27
N SER A 327 -49.44 -13.11 -42.28
CA SER A 327 -48.30 -13.94 -41.90
C SER A 327 -47.14 -13.75 -42.86
N THR A 328 -45.89 -13.75 -42.36
CA THR A 328 -44.83 -14.65 -42.82
C THR A 328 -43.52 -14.38 -42.02
N THR A 329 -42.88 -15.46 -41.72
CA THR A 329 -41.60 -15.71 -41.06
C THR A 329 -40.42 -14.92 -41.66
N ALA A 330 -39.65 -14.22 -40.80
CA ALA A 330 -38.21 -14.02 -40.98
C ALA A 330 -37.57 -13.69 -39.62
N LEU A 331 -36.62 -14.50 -39.19
CA LEU A 331 -35.72 -14.25 -38.09
C LEU A 331 -34.83 -13.05 -38.44
N THR A 332 -35.06 -11.93 -37.78
CA THR A 332 -34.08 -10.83 -37.70
C THR A 332 -34.06 -10.37 -36.25
N THR A 333 -32.90 -10.43 -35.67
CA THR A 333 -32.57 -9.89 -34.35
C THR A 333 -32.77 -8.38 -34.37
N ASN A 334 -33.97 -7.92 -34.00
CA ASN A 334 -34.26 -6.52 -33.79
C ASN A 334 -34.10 -6.20 -32.32
N SER A 335 -33.04 -5.47 -31.96
CA SER A 335 -33.00 -4.71 -30.75
C SER A 335 -34.12 -3.66 -30.81
N GLU A 336 -35.21 -3.87 -30.08
CA GLU A 336 -36.25 -2.85 -29.89
C GLU A 336 -35.66 -1.56 -29.32
N PRO A 337 -36.02 -0.38 -29.85
CA PRO A 337 -35.63 0.89 -29.25
C PRO A 337 -36.28 0.99 -27.86
N LEU A 338 -35.46 0.97 -26.79
CA LEU A 338 -35.85 1.17 -25.40
C LEU A 338 -36.73 2.40 -25.29
N ALA A 339 -37.82 2.31 -24.53
CA ALA A 339 -38.70 3.43 -24.24
C ALA A 339 -37.89 4.60 -23.62
N PRO A 340 -38.27 5.87 -23.84
CA PRO A 340 -37.51 7.02 -23.34
C PRO A 340 -37.25 7.00 -21.84
N SER A 341 -38.16 6.43 -21.03
CA SER A 341 -38.01 6.18 -19.60
C SER A 341 -36.88 5.21 -19.26
N ASP A 342 -36.69 4.17 -20.08
CA ASP A 342 -35.65 3.16 -19.87
C ASP A 342 -34.25 3.72 -20.13
N ASN A 343 -34.14 4.66 -21.06
CA ASN A 343 -32.90 5.37 -21.36
C ASN A 343 -32.46 6.28 -20.19
N ILE A 344 -33.41 7.00 -19.55
CA ILE A 344 -33.15 7.84 -18.38
C ILE A 344 -32.73 6.96 -17.18
N ALA A 345 -33.44 5.85 -16.96
CA ALA A 345 -33.12 4.92 -15.88
C ALA A 345 -31.72 4.29 -16.05
N ALA A 346 -31.36 3.88 -17.28
CA ALA A 346 -30.04 3.35 -17.60
C ALA A 346 -28.93 4.39 -17.39
N LYS A 347 -29.18 5.64 -17.81
CA LYS A 347 -28.26 6.76 -17.62
C LYS A 347 -28.08 7.09 -16.14
N ALA A 348 -29.17 7.13 -15.36
CA ALA A 348 -29.12 7.32 -13.92
C ALA A 348 -28.34 6.22 -13.20
N LYS A 349 -28.53 4.95 -13.59
CA LYS A 349 -27.75 3.82 -13.06
C LYS A 349 -26.26 3.98 -13.35
N LYS A 350 -25.86 4.37 -14.56
CA LYS A 350 -24.48 4.60 -14.95
C LYS A 350 -23.87 5.75 -14.11
N MET A 351 -24.54 6.88 -14.04
CA MET A 351 -24.10 8.02 -13.21
C MET A 351 -23.95 7.63 -11.73
N THR A 352 -24.88 6.82 -11.21
CA THR A 352 -24.82 6.32 -9.83
C THR A 352 -23.57 5.46 -9.63
N PHE A 353 -23.26 4.56 -10.57
CA PHE A 353 -22.08 3.72 -10.50
C PHE A 353 -20.79 4.54 -10.60
N ASP A 354 -20.75 5.55 -11.46
CA ASP A 354 -19.59 6.43 -11.64
C ASP A 354 -19.33 7.29 -10.38
N LEU A 355 -20.39 7.70 -9.65
CA LEU A 355 -20.29 8.51 -8.44
C LEU A 355 -19.93 7.69 -7.17
N ILE A 356 -20.49 6.49 -7.02
CA ILE A 356 -20.29 5.66 -5.82
C ILE A 356 -19.11 4.71 -5.97
N GLY A 357 -18.85 4.24 -7.19
CA GLY A 357 -17.88 3.21 -7.48
C GLY A 357 -18.36 1.79 -7.12
N PRO A 358 -17.52 0.78 -7.35
CA PRO A 358 -17.82 -0.60 -7.02
C PRO A 358 -17.87 -0.83 -5.50
N ASN A 359 -18.64 -1.84 -5.09
CA ASN A 359 -18.62 -2.29 -3.71
C ASN A 359 -17.32 -3.04 -3.43
N ASN A 360 -16.40 -2.41 -2.70
CA ASN A 360 -15.09 -2.98 -2.35
C ASN A 360 -15.16 -3.81 -1.04
N GLU A 361 -16.25 -4.54 -0.82
CA GLU A 361 -16.40 -5.43 0.34
C GLU A 361 -15.39 -6.58 0.28
N THR A 362 -14.63 -6.76 1.37
CA THR A 362 -13.56 -7.76 1.47
C THR A 362 -14.05 -9.20 1.50
N PHE A 363 -15.29 -9.41 1.93
CA PHE A 363 -15.92 -10.72 1.94
C PHE A 363 -17.04 -10.80 0.88
N CYS A 364 -16.68 -10.53 -0.37
CA CYS A 364 -17.63 -10.58 -1.48
C CYS A 364 -18.04 -12.04 -1.79
N ALA A 365 -18.97 -12.21 -2.72
CA ALA A 365 -19.45 -13.54 -3.10
C ALA A 365 -18.35 -14.43 -3.73
N ARG A 366 -17.30 -13.81 -4.31
CA ARG A 366 -16.15 -14.54 -4.87
C ARG A 366 -15.23 -15.08 -3.78
N ASP A 367 -15.15 -14.38 -2.64
CA ASP A 367 -14.21 -14.66 -1.56
C ASP A 367 -14.85 -15.48 -0.43
N THR A 368 -16.11 -15.89 -0.58
CA THR A 368 -16.83 -16.64 0.45
C THR A 368 -17.50 -17.90 -0.13
N ILE A 369 -17.40 -18.98 0.66
CA ILE A 369 -17.99 -20.28 0.33
C ILE A 369 -18.90 -20.68 1.49
N ARG A 370 -20.09 -21.23 1.20
CA ARG A 370 -20.99 -21.78 2.20
C ARG A 370 -20.77 -23.29 2.30
N LYS A 371 -20.44 -23.78 3.49
CA LYS A 371 -20.27 -25.20 3.81
C LYS A 371 -21.04 -25.52 5.10
N ASP A 372 -21.85 -26.56 5.11
CA ASP A 372 -22.53 -27.09 6.30
C ASP A 372 -23.15 -25.98 7.19
N SER A 373 -23.90 -25.05 6.56
CA SER A 373 -24.56 -23.92 7.22
C SER A 373 -23.62 -22.80 7.73
N TYR A 374 -22.32 -22.95 7.65
CA TYR A 374 -21.33 -21.93 8.00
C TYR A 374 -20.81 -21.20 6.76
N LEU A 375 -20.43 -19.94 6.95
CA LEU A 375 -19.80 -19.14 5.92
C LEU A 375 -18.29 -19.13 6.13
N TYR A 376 -17.54 -19.49 5.09
CA TYR A 376 -16.09 -19.53 5.07
C TYR A 376 -15.55 -18.47 4.11
N SER A 377 -14.45 -17.84 4.47
CA SER A 377 -13.62 -17.07 3.54
C SER A 377 -12.60 -17.99 2.88
N ILE A 378 -12.30 -17.78 1.60
CA ILE A 378 -11.21 -18.50 0.90
C ILE A 378 -9.80 -18.08 1.38
N GLY A 379 -9.71 -17.16 2.33
CA GLY A 379 -8.44 -16.64 2.83
C GLY A 379 -7.95 -15.39 2.09
N ASN A 380 -6.81 -14.89 2.55
CA ASN A 380 -6.18 -13.72 1.95
C ASN A 380 -5.27 -14.13 0.79
N LEU A 381 -5.69 -13.85 -0.44
CA LEU A 381 -4.92 -14.07 -1.67
C LEU A 381 -4.23 -12.78 -2.15
N SER A 382 -4.39 -11.67 -1.43
CA SER A 382 -3.82 -10.38 -1.81
C SER A 382 -2.39 -10.21 -1.33
N LEU A 383 -2.02 -10.83 -0.20
CA LEU A 383 -0.64 -10.79 0.30
C LEU A 383 0.27 -11.59 -0.64
N SER A 384 1.22 -10.91 -1.28
CA SER A 384 2.11 -11.52 -2.28
C SER A 384 3.52 -11.76 -1.76
N TYR A 385 3.97 -10.96 -0.80
CA TYR A 385 5.30 -11.07 -0.20
C TYR A 385 5.20 -11.13 1.33
N LEU A 386 5.79 -12.16 1.92
CA LEU A 386 5.85 -12.34 3.37
C LEU A 386 7.29 -12.69 3.78
N ASN A 387 7.91 -11.85 4.60
CA ASN A 387 9.23 -12.11 5.15
C ASN A 387 9.12 -12.36 6.66
N MET A 388 9.48 -13.57 7.07
CA MET A 388 9.55 -14.03 8.46
C MET A 388 10.93 -14.58 8.82
N SER A 389 11.98 -14.19 8.07
CA SER A 389 13.36 -14.59 8.33
C SER A 389 13.84 -14.09 9.70
N TYR A 390 14.78 -14.79 10.32
CA TYR A 390 15.38 -14.40 11.59
C TYR A 390 14.34 -14.20 12.72
N ASN A 391 13.45 -15.19 12.88
CA ASN A 391 12.48 -15.32 13.96
C ASN A 391 12.71 -16.65 14.72
N ASN A 392 11.74 -17.09 15.51
CA ASN A 392 11.80 -18.33 16.28
C ASN A 392 10.88 -19.41 15.70
N LEU A 393 10.80 -19.51 14.37
CA LEU A 393 9.93 -20.47 13.68
C LEU A 393 10.58 -21.86 13.67
N GLY A 394 9.79 -22.87 14.09
CA GLY A 394 10.19 -24.27 14.08
C GLY A 394 9.60 -25.06 12.89
N HIS A 395 9.67 -26.38 13.00
CA HIS A 395 9.17 -27.30 11.96
C HIS A 395 7.65 -27.19 11.76
N GLU A 396 6.87 -26.91 12.82
CA GLU A 396 5.41 -26.75 12.71
C GLU A 396 5.03 -25.61 11.75
N SER A 397 5.79 -24.51 11.78
CA SER A 397 5.61 -23.39 10.86
C SER A 397 5.86 -23.81 9.41
N LEU A 398 6.89 -24.63 9.12
CA LEU A 398 7.16 -25.13 7.77
C LEU A 398 6.00 -25.97 7.24
N VAL A 399 5.49 -26.90 8.05
CA VAL A 399 4.36 -27.77 7.69
C VAL A 399 3.12 -26.94 7.37
N LYS A 400 2.82 -25.93 8.20
CA LYS A 400 1.67 -25.03 7.97
C LYS A 400 1.86 -24.16 6.74
N LEU A 401 3.05 -23.58 6.56
CA LEU A 401 3.36 -22.75 5.40
C LEU A 401 3.24 -23.55 4.10
N LEU A 402 3.76 -24.78 4.06
CA LEU A 402 3.61 -25.65 2.88
C LEU A 402 2.15 -25.96 2.57
N LYS A 403 1.29 -26.13 3.60
CA LYS A 403 -0.16 -26.26 3.41
C LYS A 403 -0.76 -25.01 2.77
N VAL A 404 -0.37 -23.82 3.23
CA VAL A 404 -0.82 -22.53 2.66
C VAL A 404 -0.45 -22.46 1.18
N ILE A 405 0.80 -22.73 0.84
CA ILE A 405 1.30 -22.65 -0.54
C ILE A 405 0.50 -23.60 -1.45
N ARG A 406 0.37 -24.89 -1.06
CA ARG A 406 -0.40 -25.88 -1.82
C ARG A 406 -1.88 -25.50 -1.96
N TYR A 407 -2.48 -24.96 -0.90
CA TYR A 407 -3.84 -24.48 -0.93
C TYR A 407 -4.01 -23.33 -1.94
N GLN A 408 -3.18 -22.31 -1.86
CA GLN A 408 -3.25 -21.15 -2.76
C GLN A 408 -2.94 -21.54 -4.22
N GLU A 409 -2.02 -22.48 -4.46
CA GLU A 409 -1.78 -23.02 -5.80
C GLU A 409 -3.01 -23.72 -6.38
N SER A 410 -3.78 -24.43 -5.56
CA SER A 410 -5.02 -25.07 -5.98
C SER A 410 -6.12 -24.07 -6.40
N LEU A 411 -6.02 -22.82 -5.94
CA LEU A 411 -6.96 -21.75 -6.26
C LEU A 411 -6.56 -20.92 -7.47
N LYS A 412 -5.30 -20.90 -7.90
CA LYS A 412 -4.81 -20.10 -9.05
C LYS A 412 -5.58 -20.33 -10.35
N CYS A 413 -6.11 -21.52 -10.55
CA CYS A 413 -6.96 -21.80 -11.72
C CYS A 413 -8.40 -21.27 -11.59
N LYS A 414 -8.80 -20.79 -10.41
CA LYS A 414 -10.18 -20.38 -10.09
C LYS A 414 -10.31 -18.90 -9.80
N THR A 415 -9.22 -18.22 -9.50
CA THR A 415 -9.20 -16.81 -9.11
C THR A 415 -8.15 -16.04 -9.93
N ASP A 416 -8.42 -14.76 -10.20
CA ASP A 416 -7.45 -13.86 -10.85
C ASP A 416 -6.36 -13.38 -9.87
N GLU A 417 -6.48 -13.69 -8.58
CA GLU A 417 -5.52 -13.29 -7.56
C GLU A 417 -4.38 -14.31 -7.46
N VAL A 418 -3.17 -13.81 -7.29
CA VAL A 418 -1.95 -14.61 -7.38
C VAL A 418 -1.59 -15.29 -6.05
N GLY A 419 -2.02 -14.73 -4.91
CA GLY A 419 -1.62 -15.18 -3.58
C GLY A 419 -0.15 -14.92 -3.30
N LEU A 420 0.45 -15.74 -2.42
CA LEU A 420 1.87 -15.65 -2.09
C LEU A 420 2.74 -15.94 -3.32
N VAL A 421 3.62 -15.00 -3.63
CA VAL A 421 4.64 -15.09 -4.69
C VAL A 421 6.00 -15.38 -4.08
N ARG A 422 6.31 -14.76 -2.94
CA ARG A 422 7.59 -14.92 -2.27
C ARG A 422 7.41 -14.99 -0.76
N VAL A 423 7.99 -16.02 -0.18
CA VAL A 423 8.10 -16.19 1.28
C VAL A 423 9.55 -16.37 1.65
N MET A 424 10.00 -15.69 2.70
CA MET A 424 11.34 -15.81 3.24
C MET A 424 11.25 -16.27 4.70
N VAL A 425 11.98 -17.33 5.03
CA VAL A 425 11.99 -17.95 6.36
C VAL A 425 13.42 -18.30 6.81
N GLU A 426 14.43 -17.81 6.14
CA GLU A 426 15.83 -18.06 6.44
C GLU A 426 16.20 -17.57 7.86
N GLY A 427 17.21 -18.18 8.48
CA GLY A 427 17.71 -17.76 9.81
C GLY A 427 16.80 -18.09 10.98
N ASN A 428 15.81 -18.96 10.79
CA ASN A 428 14.97 -19.51 11.87
C ASN A 428 15.53 -20.85 12.38
N PRO A 429 15.24 -21.30 13.61
CA PRO A 429 15.66 -22.60 14.17
C PRO A 429 14.89 -23.76 13.56
N MET A 430 14.87 -23.84 12.23
CA MET A 430 14.19 -24.87 11.45
C MET A 430 15.14 -26.00 11.08
N PRO A 431 14.65 -27.25 10.90
CA PRO A 431 15.48 -28.34 10.37
C PRO A 431 16.03 -27.98 8.99
N SER A 432 17.37 -27.98 8.84
CA SER A 432 18.05 -27.58 7.60
C SER A 432 17.84 -28.57 6.43
N ARG A 433 17.37 -29.78 6.74
CA ARG A 433 17.11 -30.85 5.75
C ARG A 433 15.70 -31.39 5.96
N SER A 434 14.69 -30.59 5.68
CA SER A 434 13.31 -31.04 5.68
C SER A 434 12.73 -30.95 4.26
N CYS A 435 11.91 -31.93 3.89
CA CYS A 435 11.25 -31.94 2.59
C CYS A 435 10.30 -30.74 2.42
N GLU A 436 9.78 -30.20 3.54
CA GLU A 436 8.94 -29.01 3.54
C GLU A 436 9.76 -27.76 3.17
N LEU A 437 10.96 -27.60 3.71
CA LEU A 437 11.82 -26.47 3.42
C LEU A 437 12.29 -26.49 1.95
N GLU A 438 12.68 -27.66 1.45
CA GLU A 438 13.05 -27.86 0.04
C GLU A 438 11.87 -27.49 -0.88
N ALA A 439 10.65 -27.98 -0.59
CA ALA A 439 9.46 -27.68 -1.37
C ALA A 439 9.10 -26.18 -1.36
N ILE A 440 9.31 -25.47 -0.25
CA ILE A 440 9.09 -24.03 -0.14
C ILE A 440 10.14 -23.25 -0.94
N GLN A 441 11.38 -23.68 -0.90
CA GLN A 441 12.47 -23.07 -1.69
C GLN A 441 12.24 -23.24 -3.19
N ASP A 442 11.85 -24.44 -3.64
CA ASP A 442 11.52 -24.74 -5.03
C ASP A 442 10.34 -23.86 -5.50
N PHE A 443 9.30 -23.70 -4.69
CA PHE A 443 8.19 -22.81 -4.99
C PHE A 443 8.65 -21.37 -5.22
N THR A 444 9.48 -20.85 -4.34
CA THR A 444 10.01 -19.48 -4.44
C THR A 444 10.89 -19.30 -5.67
N TYR A 445 11.68 -20.33 -6.02
CA TYR A 445 12.55 -20.34 -7.20
C TYR A 445 11.75 -20.38 -8.51
N CYS A 446 10.74 -21.25 -8.60
CA CYS A 446 9.89 -21.39 -9.79
C CYS A 446 9.13 -20.12 -10.16
N ILE A 447 8.63 -19.38 -9.16
CA ILE A 447 7.93 -18.12 -9.40
C ILE A 447 8.91 -17.02 -9.86
N GLY A 448 10.13 -17.00 -9.35
CA GLY A 448 11.18 -16.06 -9.78
C GLY A 448 11.56 -16.22 -11.26
N MET A 449 11.40 -17.41 -11.83
CA MET A 449 11.70 -17.74 -13.24
C MET A 449 10.48 -17.52 -14.17
N SER A 450 9.26 -17.51 -13.67
CA SER A 450 8.05 -17.40 -14.52
C SER A 450 7.71 -15.99 -15.00
N GLY A 451 8.59 -15.01 -14.79
CA GLY A 451 8.61 -13.77 -15.59
C GLY A 451 8.90 -14.01 -17.09
N THR A 452 9.32 -15.21 -17.47
CA THR A 452 9.40 -15.73 -18.84
C THR A 452 8.57 -16.99 -18.90
N GLN A 453 7.54 -17.00 -19.75
CA GLN A 453 6.60 -18.11 -19.97
C GLN A 453 7.28 -19.48 -19.91
N VAL A 454 7.07 -20.23 -18.84
CA VAL A 454 7.33 -21.67 -18.78
C VAL A 454 6.03 -22.35 -18.40
N LYS A 455 5.54 -23.17 -19.33
CA LYS A 455 4.40 -24.07 -19.11
C LYS A 455 4.75 -25.02 -17.95
N CYS A 456 3.94 -24.97 -16.90
CA CYS A 456 3.99 -25.91 -15.79
C CYS A 456 3.73 -27.33 -16.33
N GLU A 457 4.77 -28.16 -16.44
CA GLU A 457 4.60 -29.60 -16.58
C GLU A 457 4.04 -30.14 -15.26
N LYS A 458 2.93 -30.85 -15.39
CA LYS A 458 2.16 -31.45 -14.29
C LYS A 458 3.05 -32.32 -13.42
N LEU A 459 3.29 -31.91 -12.18
CA LEU A 459 3.80 -32.77 -11.12
C LEU A 459 2.82 -33.93 -10.93
N LYS A 460 3.24 -35.15 -11.30
CA LYS A 460 2.48 -36.38 -11.08
C LYS A 460 2.32 -36.61 -9.57
N PRO A 461 1.15 -37.01 -9.09
CA PRO A 461 0.96 -37.32 -7.67
C PRO A 461 1.82 -38.53 -7.31
N MET A 462 2.70 -38.36 -6.32
CA MET A 462 3.42 -39.44 -5.69
C MET A 462 2.43 -40.40 -5.05
N LYS A 463 2.37 -41.63 -5.55
CA LYS A 463 1.62 -42.73 -4.94
C LYS A 463 2.26 -43.04 -3.56
N LEU A 464 1.50 -42.78 -2.50
CA LEU A 464 1.82 -43.31 -1.17
C LEU A 464 1.82 -44.84 -1.26
N GLY A 465 3.02 -45.44 -1.23
CA GLY A 465 3.21 -46.86 -1.02
C GLY A 465 2.75 -47.23 0.38
N ARG A 466 1.74 -48.09 0.48
CA ARG A 466 1.40 -48.79 1.70
C ARG A 466 2.58 -49.69 2.13
N ARG A 467 3.14 -49.43 3.29
CA ARG A 467 3.69 -50.44 4.18
C ARG A 467 3.42 -50.07 5.63
#